data_5976e6715433fed6aeee02d0f39ce491
#
_entry.id   5976e6715433fed6aeee02d0f39ce491
#
_cell.length_a   1.000
_cell.length_b   1.000
_cell.length_c   1.000
_cell.angle_alpha   90.00
_cell.angle_beta   90.00
_cell.angle_gamma   90.00
#
_symmetry.space_group_name_H-M   'P 1'
#
loop_
_entity.id
_entity.type
_entity.pdbx_description
1 polymer ?
#
loop_
_entity_poly.entity_id
_entity_poly.type
_entity_poly.pdbx_seq_one_letter_code
_entity_poly.pdbx_strand_id
1 'polypeptide(L)'
;MSANRAAAALGLLRLGGMQRSELFQLFTPEALALLGSIGDLDAKADVVKLVSALRAEGYAPGLVAAVLTQAKLRRRARKKFGDFTDGMLFTEDGLEQASRLQAAALHAGRFRGAGIKQVADLGCGLGAESMAMGAIDLNVRAFEIDEITAALAVFNLGAFDNVEVEQADITTLDLSKFEALFFDPARRELDGKGERAARKFDPSQFSPNFDWVLEQARTKPSGIKLGPGHPHEAISQDAEAQWLSIDGDLVELALWFGEVKRPKVARAATVVNSTGRHEIVSDAFESEPAEVGSIKNFIYEPDNAVVRSHLIADLARQVNATLISKEIAYLSSDSEIDSPMMRGFRVIDEMAFDRKKLKAYLRDRNIGTLEIKKRGVDVVPEQLRKELNLKGEIAATLILTRVGDDHRALLAEAL
;
A
#
# COMPACT_ATOMS: atom_id res chain seq x y z
N MET A 1 28.41 3.75 14.89
CA MET A 1 26.96 3.44 15.02
C MET A 1 26.59 2.10 14.37
N SER A 2 27.05 1.74 13.16
CA SER A 2 26.69 0.46 12.49
C SER A 2 27.15 -0.82 13.22
N ALA A 3 28.32 -0.83 13.87
CA ALA A 3 28.88 -2.00 14.54
C ALA A 3 28.05 -2.45 15.78
N ASN A 4 27.52 -1.51 16.57
CA ASN A 4 26.68 -1.81 17.72
C ASN A 4 25.32 -2.39 17.30
N ARG A 5 24.75 -1.92 16.19
CA ARG A 5 23.50 -2.45 15.62
C ARG A 5 23.68 -3.88 15.12
N ALA A 6 24.77 -4.14 14.42
CA ALA A 6 25.11 -5.48 13.94
C ALA A 6 25.29 -6.47 15.11
N ALA A 7 25.97 -6.05 16.18
CA ALA A 7 26.16 -6.88 17.38
C ALA A 7 24.84 -7.19 18.09
N ALA A 8 23.94 -6.21 18.22
CA ALA A 8 22.61 -6.42 18.81
C ALA A 8 21.75 -7.39 17.95
N ALA A 9 21.76 -7.26 16.63
CA ALA A 9 21.06 -8.15 15.71
C ALA A 9 21.60 -9.59 15.76
N LEU A 10 22.92 -9.77 15.84
CA LEU A 10 23.54 -11.09 15.97
C LEU A 10 23.18 -11.82 17.26
N GLY A 11 22.87 -11.07 18.33
CA GLY A 11 22.46 -11.64 19.61
C GLY A 11 21.11 -12.39 19.57
N LEU A 12 20.24 -12.07 18.60
CA LEU A 12 18.95 -12.74 18.40
C LEU A 12 19.06 -14.03 17.57
N LEU A 13 20.07 -14.17 16.72
CA LEU A 13 20.21 -15.31 15.82
C LEU A 13 20.72 -16.55 16.58
N ARG A 14 19.82 -17.47 16.91
CA ARG A 14 20.16 -18.79 17.44
C ARG A 14 20.42 -19.79 16.31
N LEU A 15 21.47 -20.59 16.39
CA LEU A 15 22.07 -21.43 15.35
C LEU A 15 21.09 -22.35 14.57
N GLY A 16 21.10 -22.32 13.24
CA GLY A 16 20.57 -23.33 12.32
C GLY A 16 19.91 -22.78 11.04
N GLY A 17 20.46 -23.12 9.85
CA GLY A 17 19.85 -22.91 8.53
C GLY A 17 20.68 -22.10 7.53
N MET A 18 20.49 -22.41 6.22
CA MET A 18 21.31 -21.83 5.13
C MET A 18 21.09 -20.32 4.92
N GLN A 19 19.88 -19.81 5.14
CA GLN A 19 19.59 -18.37 5.08
C GLN A 19 20.23 -17.56 6.20
N ARG A 20 20.47 -18.16 7.35
CA ARG A 20 21.17 -17.53 8.48
C ARG A 20 22.65 -17.25 8.18
N SER A 21 23.33 -18.13 7.44
CA SER A 21 24.73 -17.93 7.08
C SER A 21 24.96 -16.72 6.18
N GLU A 22 24.01 -16.41 5.31
CA GLU A 22 24.05 -15.21 4.46
C GLU A 22 23.86 -13.93 5.28
N LEU A 23 22.94 -13.94 6.25
CA LEU A 23 22.72 -12.82 7.16
C LEU A 23 23.91 -12.55 8.07
N PHE A 24 24.56 -13.60 8.61
CA PHE A 24 25.78 -13.43 9.40
C PHE A 24 26.88 -12.69 8.63
N GLN A 25 26.99 -12.95 7.33
CA GLN A 25 27.96 -12.24 6.49
C GLN A 25 27.62 -10.75 6.33
N LEU A 26 26.34 -10.39 6.31
CA LEU A 26 25.89 -9.00 6.18
C LEU A 26 26.13 -8.15 7.45
N PHE A 27 26.09 -8.75 8.62
CA PHE A 27 26.31 -8.05 9.89
C PHE A 27 27.78 -7.81 10.23
N THR A 28 28.69 -7.99 9.28
CA THR A 28 30.11 -7.65 9.46
C THR A 28 30.39 -6.19 9.06
N PRO A 29 31.33 -5.52 9.73
CA PRO A 29 31.77 -4.16 9.33
C PRO A 29 32.22 -4.10 7.86
N GLU A 30 32.88 -5.15 7.37
CA GLU A 30 33.32 -5.28 5.98
C GLU A 30 32.13 -5.29 4.99
N ALA A 31 31.13 -6.12 5.26
CA ALA A 31 29.93 -6.20 4.42
C ALA A 31 29.16 -4.88 4.37
N LEU A 32 28.98 -4.22 5.52
CA LEU A 32 28.26 -2.95 5.61
C LEU A 32 29.04 -1.81 4.93
N ALA A 33 30.39 -1.80 5.03
CA ALA A 33 31.23 -0.85 4.33
C ALA A 33 31.16 -1.07 2.81
N LEU A 34 31.26 -2.33 2.37
CA LEU A 34 31.14 -2.69 0.96
C LEU A 34 29.75 -2.32 0.40
N LEU A 35 28.68 -2.65 1.11
CA LEU A 35 27.30 -2.27 0.73
C LEU A 35 27.13 -0.75 0.63
N GLY A 36 27.76 0.02 1.52
CA GLY A 36 27.76 1.48 1.48
C GLY A 36 28.56 2.07 0.31
N SER A 37 29.56 1.34 -0.21
CA SER A 37 30.36 1.78 -1.37
C SER A 37 29.72 1.45 -2.72
N ILE A 38 28.79 0.48 -2.74
CA ILE A 38 28.05 0.11 -3.93
C ILE A 38 26.86 1.06 -4.05
N GLY A 39 26.92 1.98 -4.99
CA GLY A 39 25.82 2.87 -5.32
C GLY A 39 24.64 2.14 -5.97
N ASP A 40 23.66 2.89 -6.48
CA ASP A 40 22.52 2.32 -7.20
C ASP A 40 22.96 1.54 -8.44
N LEU A 41 22.66 0.25 -8.46
CA LEU A 41 22.99 -0.65 -9.56
C LEU A 41 21.91 -0.56 -10.66
N ASP A 42 22.18 0.19 -11.74
CA ASP A 42 21.17 0.49 -12.74
C ASP A 42 21.02 -0.55 -13.86
N ALA A 43 22.01 -1.33 -14.20
CA ALA A 43 21.95 -2.26 -15.32
C ALA A 43 22.48 -3.67 -14.99
N LYS A 44 21.86 -4.71 -15.62
CA LYS A 44 22.34 -6.10 -15.50
C LYS A 44 23.81 -6.27 -15.94
N ALA A 45 24.27 -5.48 -16.92
CA ALA A 45 25.63 -5.53 -17.42
C ALA A 45 26.65 -5.03 -16.38
N ASP A 46 26.28 -4.07 -15.53
CA ASP A 46 27.15 -3.52 -14.51
C ASP A 46 27.32 -4.49 -13.33
N VAL A 47 26.31 -5.30 -13.02
CA VAL A 47 26.36 -6.32 -11.98
C VAL A 47 27.45 -7.37 -12.28
N VAL A 48 27.57 -7.85 -13.53
CA VAL A 48 28.58 -8.86 -13.90
C VAL A 48 30.00 -8.32 -13.78
N LYS A 49 30.21 -7.09 -14.22
CA LYS A 49 31.51 -6.42 -14.08
C LYS A 49 31.86 -6.20 -12.62
N LEU A 50 30.91 -5.75 -11.81
CA LEU A 50 31.11 -5.52 -10.38
C LEU A 50 31.43 -6.81 -9.63
N VAL A 51 30.71 -7.93 -9.91
CA VAL A 51 31.03 -9.25 -9.35
C VAL A 51 32.47 -9.65 -9.66
N SER A 52 32.90 -9.46 -10.92
CA SER A 52 34.26 -9.80 -11.35
C SER A 52 35.31 -8.93 -10.66
N ALA A 53 35.07 -7.64 -10.51
CA ALA A 53 35.95 -6.69 -9.82
C ALA A 53 36.09 -7.04 -8.33
N LEU A 54 34.98 -7.23 -7.62
CA LEU A 54 35.00 -7.55 -6.19
C LEU A 54 35.68 -8.89 -5.88
N ARG A 55 35.51 -9.88 -6.78
CA ARG A 55 36.25 -11.16 -6.66
C ARG A 55 37.73 -10.99 -6.90
N ALA A 56 38.13 -10.11 -7.84
CA ALA A 56 39.53 -9.81 -8.08
C ALA A 56 40.19 -9.06 -6.89
N GLU A 57 39.41 -8.28 -6.16
CA GLU A 57 39.82 -7.62 -4.89
C GLU A 57 39.91 -8.60 -3.71
N GLY A 58 39.48 -9.86 -3.87
CA GLY A 58 39.61 -10.91 -2.86
C GLY A 58 38.38 -11.14 -1.98
N TYR A 59 37.25 -10.46 -2.25
CA TYR A 59 36.02 -10.71 -1.49
C TYR A 59 35.47 -12.11 -1.72
N ALA A 60 35.03 -12.75 -0.64
CA ALA A 60 34.42 -14.07 -0.69
C ALA A 60 33.13 -14.09 -1.56
N PRO A 61 32.92 -15.11 -2.40
CA PRO A 61 31.77 -15.16 -3.30
C PRO A 61 30.42 -15.02 -2.60
N GLY A 62 30.26 -15.60 -1.40
CA GLY A 62 29.04 -15.49 -0.60
C GLY A 62 28.78 -14.06 -0.11
N LEU A 63 29.81 -13.35 0.34
CA LEU A 63 29.73 -11.94 0.74
C LEU A 63 29.31 -11.05 -0.45
N VAL A 64 29.93 -11.26 -1.62
CA VAL A 64 29.59 -10.51 -2.84
C VAL A 64 28.11 -10.72 -3.21
N ALA A 65 27.65 -11.97 -3.18
CA ALA A 65 26.24 -12.28 -3.48
C ALA A 65 25.26 -11.62 -2.50
N ALA A 66 25.53 -11.70 -1.19
CA ALA A 66 24.71 -11.11 -0.14
C ALA A 66 24.64 -9.59 -0.27
N VAL A 67 25.77 -8.91 -0.47
CA VAL A 67 25.83 -7.46 -0.62
C VAL A 67 25.11 -6.98 -1.88
N LEU A 68 25.28 -7.66 -3.01
CA LEU A 68 24.56 -7.31 -4.25
C LEU A 68 23.06 -7.53 -4.15
N THR A 69 22.63 -8.58 -3.44
CA THR A 69 21.22 -8.80 -3.13
C THR A 69 20.66 -7.63 -2.32
N GLN A 70 21.36 -7.19 -1.28
CA GLN A 70 20.94 -6.04 -0.47
C GLN A 70 20.93 -4.73 -1.27
N ALA A 71 21.92 -4.48 -2.12
CA ALA A 71 21.93 -3.30 -2.99
C ALA A 71 20.69 -3.26 -3.92
N LYS A 72 20.32 -4.40 -4.49
CA LYS A 72 19.09 -4.54 -5.30
C LYS A 72 17.83 -4.31 -4.46
N LEU A 73 17.76 -4.87 -3.26
CA LEU A 73 16.62 -4.69 -2.35
C LEU A 73 16.49 -3.25 -1.89
N ARG A 74 17.59 -2.57 -1.54
CA ARG A 74 17.62 -1.14 -1.19
C ARG A 74 17.05 -0.27 -2.31
N ARG A 75 17.45 -0.50 -3.56
CA ARG A 75 16.90 0.23 -4.71
C ARG A 75 15.38 0.08 -4.82
N ARG A 76 14.86 -1.14 -4.68
CA ARG A 76 13.41 -1.39 -4.67
C ARG A 76 12.71 -0.76 -3.47
N ALA A 77 13.38 -0.75 -2.33
CA ALA A 77 12.86 -0.22 -1.08
C ALA A 77 12.70 1.31 -1.09
N ARG A 78 13.45 2.05 -1.95
CA ARG A 78 13.37 3.53 -2.03
C ARG A 78 11.94 4.04 -2.24
N LYS A 79 11.11 3.32 -3.00
CA LYS A 79 9.69 3.68 -3.18
C LYS A 79 8.89 3.65 -1.86
N LYS A 80 9.29 2.82 -0.89
CA LYS A 80 8.61 2.65 0.41
C LYS A 80 9.25 3.45 1.52
N PHE A 81 10.58 3.53 1.55
CA PHE A 81 11.37 4.03 2.67
C PHE A 81 12.19 5.29 2.35
N GLY A 82 12.20 5.74 1.08
CA GLY A 82 13.04 6.89 0.67
C GLY A 82 14.50 6.68 1.04
N ASP A 83 15.15 7.74 1.54
CA ASP A 83 16.58 7.74 1.89
C ASP A 83 16.92 6.88 3.12
N PHE A 84 15.95 6.50 3.93
CA PHE A 84 16.18 5.57 5.05
C PHE A 84 16.75 4.22 4.60
N THR A 85 16.49 3.83 3.35
CA THR A 85 16.96 2.57 2.76
C THR A 85 18.47 2.39 2.87
N ASP A 86 19.26 3.46 2.85
CA ASP A 86 20.72 3.39 2.90
C ASP A 86 21.25 2.84 4.24
N GLY A 87 20.44 2.99 5.29
CA GLY A 87 20.73 2.44 6.62
C GLY A 87 20.04 1.12 6.94
N MET A 88 19.27 0.54 6.02
CA MET A 88 18.41 -0.63 6.28
C MET A 88 18.90 -1.89 5.56
N LEU A 89 18.47 -3.04 6.09
CA LEU A 89 18.61 -4.36 5.47
C LEU A 89 17.23 -4.99 5.29
N PHE A 90 17.09 -5.83 4.25
CA PHE A 90 15.80 -6.34 3.80
C PHE A 90 15.85 -7.83 3.49
N THR A 91 14.72 -8.52 3.64
CA THR A 91 14.38 -9.74 2.90
C THR A 91 13.45 -9.39 1.73
N GLU A 92 13.34 -10.27 0.72
CA GLU A 92 12.37 -10.09 -0.39
C GLU A 92 10.93 -9.99 0.16
N ASP A 93 10.53 -10.98 0.96
CA ASP A 93 9.17 -11.07 1.53
C ASP A 93 8.89 -9.92 2.49
N GLY A 94 9.85 -9.59 3.38
CA GLY A 94 9.70 -8.48 4.31
C GLY A 94 9.58 -7.13 3.58
N LEU A 95 10.31 -6.91 2.48
CA LEU A 95 10.18 -5.71 1.68
C LEU A 95 8.81 -5.65 0.96
N GLU A 96 8.31 -6.77 0.45
CA GLU A 96 7.02 -6.81 -0.22
C GLU A 96 5.88 -6.45 0.73
N GLN A 97 5.90 -6.99 1.94
CA GLN A 97 4.87 -6.78 2.97
C GLN A 97 4.99 -5.46 3.73
N ALA A 98 6.18 -4.86 3.79
CA ALA A 98 6.42 -3.63 4.55
C ALA A 98 5.52 -2.48 4.10
N SER A 99 5.03 -1.70 5.06
CA SER A 99 4.32 -0.45 4.83
C SER A 99 5.20 0.59 4.13
N ARG A 100 4.59 1.52 3.40
CA ARG A 100 5.27 2.76 2.99
C ARG A 100 5.42 3.65 4.22
N LEU A 101 6.56 4.32 4.39
CA LEU A 101 6.76 5.24 5.52
C LEU A 101 5.73 6.36 5.60
N GLN A 102 5.17 6.78 4.47
CA GLN A 102 4.07 7.75 4.44
C GLN A 102 2.81 7.21 5.14
N ALA A 103 2.47 5.93 4.96
CA ALA A 103 1.38 5.26 5.66
C ALA A 103 1.70 5.12 7.15
N ALA A 104 2.88 4.59 7.46
CA ALA A 104 3.35 4.43 8.84
C ALA A 104 3.38 5.76 9.62
N ALA A 105 3.75 6.86 8.96
CA ALA A 105 3.72 8.20 9.56
C ALA A 105 2.28 8.66 9.92
N LEU A 106 1.29 8.31 9.10
CA LEU A 106 -0.12 8.58 9.40
C LEU A 106 -0.58 7.78 10.62
N HIS A 107 -0.19 6.51 10.72
CA HIS A 107 -0.50 5.65 11.87
C HIS A 107 0.15 6.20 13.14
N ALA A 108 1.43 6.52 13.09
CA ALA A 108 2.15 7.11 14.21
C ALA A 108 1.50 8.42 14.68
N GLY A 109 1.15 9.31 13.73
CA GLY A 109 0.43 10.54 13.99
C GLY A 109 -0.92 10.35 14.66
N ARG A 110 -1.61 9.21 14.39
CA ARG A 110 -2.89 8.88 15.03
C ARG A 110 -2.70 8.61 16.53
N PHE A 111 -1.72 7.80 16.91
CA PHE A 111 -1.41 7.53 18.31
C PHE A 111 -0.96 8.79 19.04
N ARG A 112 -0.05 9.55 18.46
CA ARG A 112 0.41 10.81 19.06
C ARG A 112 -0.72 11.82 19.25
N GLY A 113 -1.60 11.96 18.25
CA GLY A 113 -2.78 12.85 18.30
C GLY A 113 -3.79 12.47 19.39
N ALA A 114 -3.86 11.20 19.76
CA ALA A 114 -4.65 10.70 20.89
C ALA A 114 -3.94 10.88 22.25
N GLY A 115 -2.73 11.40 22.28
CA GLY A 115 -1.96 11.60 23.51
C GLY A 115 -1.24 10.34 24.02
N ILE A 116 -1.26 9.24 23.25
CA ILE A 116 -0.55 8.00 23.54
C ILE A 116 0.95 8.25 23.56
N LYS A 117 1.66 7.61 24.50
CA LYS A 117 3.11 7.73 24.64
C LYS A 117 3.84 6.40 24.41
N GLN A 118 3.17 5.29 24.60
CA GLN A 118 3.74 3.95 24.44
C GLN A 118 2.86 3.08 23.56
N VAL A 119 3.46 2.45 22.54
CA VAL A 119 2.78 1.55 21.60
C VAL A 119 3.51 0.22 21.56
N ALA A 120 2.77 -0.89 21.60
CA ALA A 120 3.28 -2.20 21.22
C ALA A 120 3.00 -2.40 19.71
N ASP A 121 4.05 -2.57 18.93
CA ASP A 121 3.99 -2.91 17.50
C ASP A 121 4.06 -4.43 17.35
N LEU A 122 2.91 -5.03 17.07
CA LEU A 122 2.66 -6.46 17.13
C LEU A 122 2.67 -7.09 15.74
N GLY A 123 3.83 -7.58 15.34
CA GLY A 123 4.15 -8.02 13.99
C GLY A 123 4.89 -6.92 13.21
N CYS A 124 5.98 -6.40 13.81
CA CYS A 124 6.67 -5.22 13.30
C CYS A 124 7.37 -5.41 11.94
N GLY A 125 7.57 -6.66 11.50
CA GLY A 125 8.27 -6.96 10.26
C GLY A 125 9.66 -6.32 10.21
N LEU A 126 9.94 -5.56 9.15
CA LEU A 126 11.21 -4.82 9.01
C LEU A 126 11.27 -3.52 9.81
N GLY A 127 10.20 -3.17 10.53
CA GLY A 127 10.16 -2.03 11.45
C GLY A 127 9.66 -0.71 10.86
N ALA A 128 8.87 -0.70 9.79
CA ALA A 128 8.38 0.53 9.16
C ALA A 128 7.50 1.37 10.12
N GLU A 129 6.55 0.72 10.80
CA GLU A 129 5.66 1.37 11.77
C GLU A 129 6.43 1.84 13.01
N SER A 130 7.25 0.95 13.57
CA SER A 130 8.12 1.29 14.71
C SER A 130 9.06 2.44 14.41
N MET A 131 9.62 2.52 13.20
CA MET A 131 10.47 3.64 12.74
C MET A 131 9.69 4.96 12.73
N ALA A 132 8.49 4.96 12.15
CA ALA A 132 7.66 6.16 12.09
C ALA A 132 7.20 6.62 13.49
N MET A 133 6.84 5.69 14.37
CA MET A 133 6.47 5.97 15.76
C MET A 133 7.66 6.50 16.57
N GLY A 134 8.84 5.84 16.44
CA GLY A 134 10.06 6.27 17.10
C GLY A 134 10.53 7.66 16.67
N ALA A 135 10.38 7.98 15.39
CA ALA A 135 10.76 9.30 14.83
C ALA A 135 9.95 10.48 15.38
N ILE A 136 8.79 10.23 15.98
CA ILE A 136 7.94 11.25 16.61
C ILE A 136 7.87 11.09 18.13
N ASP A 137 8.91 10.52 18.75
CA ASP A 137 9.09 10.35 20.19
C ASP A 137 8.02 9.47 20.90
N LEU A 138 7.42 8.50 20.22
CA LEU A 138 6.66 7.45 20.88
C LEU A 138 7.63 6.35 21.36
N ASN A 139 7.43 5.84 22.58
CA ASN A 139 8.13 4.66 23.05
C ASN A 139 7.52 3.42 22.41
N VAL A 140 8.33 2.61 21.73
CA VAL A 140 7.85 1.46 20.98
C VAL A 140 8.44 0.16 21.53
N ARG A 141 7.58 -0.80 21.80
CA ARG A 141 7.96 -2.21 22.01
C ARG A 141 7.52 -2.98 20.77
N ALA A 142 8.46 -3.34 19.91
CA ALA A 142 8.23 -4.01 18.65
C ALA A 142 8.45 -5.52 18.80
N PHE A 143 7.53 -6.33 18.28
CA PHE A 143 7.57 -7.77 18.38
C PHE A 143 7.47 -8.41 16.99
N GLU A 144 8.33 -9.39 16.75
CA GLU A 144 8.36 -10.15 15.50
C GLU A 144 8.61 -11.64 15.81
N ILE A 145 7.83 -12.52 15.21
CA ILE A 145 7.95 -13.96 15.47
C ILE A 145 9.08 -14.62 14.71
N ASP A 146 9.33 -14.16 13.46
CA ASP A 146 10.39 -14.68 12.63
C ASP A 146 11.76 -14.14 13.09
N GLU A 147 12.66 -15.04 13.43
CA GLU A 147 13.98 -14.70 13.99
C GLU A 147 14.83 -13.85 13.04
N ILE A 148 14.77 -14.12 11.74
CA ILE A 148 15.54 -13.40 10.72
C ILE A 148 15.01 -11.99 10.58
N THR A 149 13.71 -11.86 10.47
CA THR A 149 13.02 -10.56 10.34
C THR A 149 13.21 -9.72 11.61
N ALA A 150 13.14 -10.33 12.81
CA ALA A 150 13.41 -9.67 14.08
C ALA A 150 14.85 -9.14 14.14
N ALA A 151 15.85 -9.93 13.71
CA ALA A 151 17.24 -9.49 13.67
C ALA A 151 17.45 -8.31 12.70
N LEU A 152 16.76 -8.32 11.54
CA LEU A 152 16.77 -7.19 10.63
C LEU A 152 16.08 -5.96 11.23
N ALA A 153 14.96 -6.14 11.93
CA ALA A 153 14.29 -5.05 12.63
C ALA A 153 15.17 -4.41 13.69
N VAL A 154 15.88 -5.20 14.50
CA VAL A 154 16.88 -4.70 15.47
C VAL A 154 17.95 -3.85 14.77
N PHE A 155 18.47 -4.31 13.64
CA PHE A 155 19.44 -3.57 12.86
C PHE A 155 18.85 -2.26 12.30
N ASN A 156 17.69 -2.33 11.68
CA ASN A 156 17.03 -1.20 11.02
C ASN A 156 16.64 -0.10 12.02
N LEU A 157 16.16 -0.51 13.20
CA LEU A 157 15.65 0.38 14.23
C LEU A 157 16.69 0.83 15.24
N GLY A 158 17.90 0.30 15.18
CA GLY A 158 18.98 0.59 16.14
C GLY A 158 19.48 2.07 16.16
N ALA A 159 18.86 2.98 15.38
CA ALA A 159 19.07 4.41 15.48
C ALA A 159 18.15 5.10 16.49
N PHE A 160 17.09 4.42 16.90
CA PHE A 160 16.04 4.96 17.75
C PHE A 160 16.18 4.42 19.15
N ASP A 161 16.61 5.26 20.11
CA ASP A 161 16.82 4.88 21.51
C ASP A 161 15.48 4.57 22.24
N ASN A 162 14.36 5.01 21.68
CA ASN A 162 13.01 4.82 22.17
C ASN A 162 12.25 3.65 21.52
N VAL A 163 12.95 2.80 20.74
CA VAL A 163 12.40 1.60 20.10
C VAL A 163 13.17 0.37 20.55
N GLU A 164 12.46 -0.58 21.15
CA GLU A 164 13.02 -1.88 21.55
C GLU A 164 12.34 -3.00 20.73
N VAL A 165 13.15 -3.87 20.13
CA VAL A 165 12.66 -5.02 19.34
C VAL A 165 12.91 -6.31 20.10
N GLU A 166 11.91 -7.18 20.15
CA GLU A 166 11.97 -8.50 20.76
C GLU A 166 11.43 -9.57 19.81
N GLN A 167 12.14 -10.70 19.69
CA GLN A 167 11.60 -11.86 18.99
C GLN A 167 10.62 -12.58 19.89
N ALA A 168 9.33 -12.55 19.55
CA ALA A 168 8.29 -13.19 20.36
C ALA A 168 7.06 -13.56 19.53
N ASP A 169 6.36 -14.61 19.99
CA ASP A 169 4.98 -14.86 19.58
C ASP A 169 4.05 -13.95 20.41
N ILE A 170 3.40 -13.00 19.75
CA ILE A 170 2.55 -12.00 20.39
C ILE A 170 1.33 -12.59 21.12
N THR A 171 0.92 -13.81 20.77
CA THR A 171 -0.18 -14.52 21.44
C THR A 171 0.18 -14.99 22.85
N THR A 172 1.47 -15.03 23.18
CA THR A 172 2.00 -15.43 24.49
C THR A 172 2.29 -14.25 25.42
N LEU A 173 2.17 -13.01 24.92
CA LEU A 173 2.50 -11.81 25.65
C LEU A 173 1.35 -11.34 26.55
N ASP A 174 1.70 -10.76 27.67
CA ASP A 174 0.76 -10.00 28.51
C ASP A 174 0.56 -8.59 27.93
N LEU A 175 -0.42 -8.45 27.03
CA LEU A 175 -0.71 -7.18 26.36
C LEU A 175 -1.31 -6.13 27.29
N SER A 176 -1.70 -6.47 28.52
CA SER A 176 -2.24 -5.51 29.50
C SER A 176 -1.23 -4.44 29.91
N LYS A 177 0.06 -4.73 29.78
CA LYS A 177 1.19 -3.85 30.15
C LYS A 177 1.42 -2.67 29.21
N PHE A 178 0.83 -2.70 28.00
CA PHE A 178 1.03 -1.65 27.01
C PHE A 178 -0.14 -0.65 27.02
N GLU A 179 0.17 0.61 26.76
CA GLU A 179 -0.83 1.69 26.69
C GLU A 179 -1.70 1.56 25.43
N ALA A 180 -1.09 1.26 24.29
CA ALA A 180 -1.76 1.08 23.01
C ALA A 180 -1.14 -0.06 22.19
N LEU A 181 -1.91 -0.58 21.22
CA LEU A 181 -1.50 -1.71 20.38
C LEU A 181 -1.60 -1.33 18.89
N PHE A 182 -0.62 -1.77 18.11
CA PHE A 182 -0.71 -1.76 16.65
C PHE A 182 -0.47 -3.17 16.14
N PHE A 183 -1.36 -3.66 15.29
CA PHE A 183 -1.29 -5.00 14.72
C PHE A 183 -1.09 -4.95 13.21
N ASP A 184 -0.13 -5.74 12.72
CA ASP A 184 0.04 -6.04 11.29
C ASP A 184 -0.01 -7.57 11.08
N PRO A 185 -1.21 -8.19 11.19
CA PRO A 185 -1.34 -9.64 11.10
C PRO A 185 -1.03 -10.12 9.69
N ALA A 186 0.00 -10.97 9.56
CA ALA A 186 0.39 -11.55 8.28
C ALA A 186 -0.70 -12.51 7.78
N ARG A 187 -1.03 -12.44 6.49
CA ARG A 187 -1.89 -13.44 5.86
C ARG A 187 -1.05 -14.67 5.50
N ARG A 188 -1.41 -15.84 6.02
CA ARG A 188 -0.76 -17.10 5.66
C ARG A 188 -1.03 -17.38 4.19
N GLU A 189 0.01 -17.49 3.37
CA GLU A 189 -0.11 -18.08 2.04
C GLU A 189 -0.33 -19.59 2.21
N LEU A 190 -1.52 -20.07 1.87
CA LEU A 190 -1.75 -21.49 1.68
C LEU A 190 -0.98 -21.91 0.42
N ASP A 191 -0.08 -22.87 0.61
CA ASP A 191 0.84 -23.39 -0.41
C ASP A 191 0.33 -23.37 -1.85
N GLY A 192 1.00 -22.62 -2.65
CA GLY A 192 1.39 -22.78 -4.04
C GLY A 192 0.46 -23.51 -5.01
N LYS A 193 -0.83 -23.15 -5.19
CA LYS A 193 -1.53 -23.36 -6.46
C LYS A 193 -2.48 -22.18 -6.69
N GLY A 194 -2.00 -21.23 -7.48
CA GLY A 194 -2.70 -20.00 -7.80
C GLY A 194 -3.95 -20.19 -8.63
N GLU A 195 -5.07 -20.43 -8.01
CA GLU A 195 -6.34 -20.07 -8.59
C GLU A 195 -6.87 -18.83 -7.87
N ARG A 196 -6.99 -17.73 -8.62
CA ARG A 196 -7.67 -16.50 -8.21
C ARG A 196 -9.19 -16.72 -8.17
N ALA A 197 -9.65 -17.75 -7.49
CA ALA A 197 -11.03 -17.82 -7.05
C ALA A 197 -11.24 -16.75 -5.98
N ALA A 198 -12.39 -16.07 -5.97
CA ALA A 198 -12.77 -15.15 -4.91
C ALA A 198 -12.70 -15.92 -3.58
N ARG A 199 -11.56 -15.81 -2.89
CA ARG A 199 -11.30 -16.55 -1.66
C ARG A 199 -12.20 -15.96 -0.60
N LYS A 200 -13.11 -16.79 -0.10
CA LYS A 200 -13.94 -16.46 1.05
C LYS A 200 -13.02 -16.03 2.20
N PHE A 201 -13.37 -14.94 2.88
CA PHE A 201 -12.62 -14.49 4.05
C PHE A 201 -12.64 -15.59 5.12
N ASP A 202 -11.48 -15.91 5.63
CA ASP A 202 -11.28 -16.89 6.69
C ASP A 202 -10.31 -16.33 7.74
N PRO A 203 -10.78 -16.01 8.96
CA PRO A 203 -9.96 -15.50 10.04
C PRO A 203 -8.76 -16.37 10.38
N SER A 204 -8.85 -17.70 10.15
CA SER A 204 -7.76 -18.66 10.44
C SER A 204 -6.57 -18.53 9.48
N GLN A 205 -6.74 -17.84 8.34
CA GLN A 205 -5.66 -17.57 7.38
C GLN A 205 -4.72 -16.45 7.84
N PHE A 206 -5.04 -15.77 8.93
CA PHE A 206 -4.15 -14.78 9.52
C PHE A 206 -3.28 -15.39 10.63
N SER A 207 -2.12 -14.82 10.82
CA SER A 207 -1.21 -15.14 11.93
C SER A 207 -0.83 -13.85 12.64
N PRO A 208 -1.29 -13.67 13.89
CA PRO A 208 -2.23 -14.53 14.63
C PRO A 208 -3.65 -14.54 14.03
N ASN A 209 -4.51 -15.45 14.54
CA ASN A 209 -5.92 -15.53 14.13
C ASN A 209 -6.62 -14.18 14.25
N PHE A 210 -7.39 -13.77 13.22
CA PHE A 210 -7.96 -12.43 13.14
C PHE A 210 -9.01 -12.14 14.23
N ASP A 211 -9.77 -13.15 14.66
CA ASP A 211 -10.74 -12.97 15.75
C ASP A 211 -10.04 -12.65 17.06
N TRP A 212 -8.90 -13.30 17.35
CA TRP A 212 -8.05 -12.98 18.49
C TRP A 212 -7.51 -11.54 18.41
N VAL A 213 -7.06 -11.11 17.23
CA VAL A 213 -6.59 -9.72 17.01
C VAL A 213 -7.69 -8.72 17.31
N LEU A 214 -8.92 -8.96 16.83
CA LEU A 214 -10.08 -8.09 17.10
C LEU A 214 -10.43 -8.06 18.59
N GLU A 215 -10.36 -9.22 19.28
CA GLU A 215 -10.60 -9.28 20.72
C GLU A 215 -9.60 -8.42 21.48
N GLN A 216 -8.30 -8.54 21.18
CA GLN A 216 -7.28 -7.73 21.83
C GLN A 216 -7.41 -6.24 21.50
N ALA A 217 -7.68 -5.89 20.24
CA ALA A 217 -7.80 -4.51 19.79
C ALA A 217 -8.95 -3.74 20.47
N ARG A 218 -10.01 -4.43 20.93
CA ARG A 218 -11.12 -3.83 21.66
C ARG A 218 -10.81 -3.48 23.11
N THR A 219 -9.71 -3.99 23.65
CA THR A 219 -9.39 -3.81 25.06
C THR A 219 -8.76 -2.45 25.37
N LYS A 220 -8.20 -1.79 24.38
CA LYS A 220 -7.47 -0.50 24.53
C LYS A 220 -7.29 0.23 23.20
N PRO A 221 -6.72 1.46 23.19
CA PRO A 221 -6.43 2.20 21.96
C PRO A 221 -5.62 1.33 21.01
N SER A 222 -6.17 1.03 19.82
CA SER A 222 -5.52 0.08 18.92
C SER A 222 -5.72 0.43 17.45
N GLY A 223 -4.70 0.12 16.64
CA GLY A 223 -4.75 0.11 15.18
C GLY A 223 -4.52 -1.30 14.64
N ILE A 224 -5.24 -1.69 13.60
CA ILE A 224 -5.01 -2.92 12.85
C ILE A 224 -4.81 -2.58 11.38
N LYS A 225 -3.65 -2.91 10.83
CA LYS A 225 -3.39 -2.77 9.39
C LYS A 225 -3.84 -4.02 8.64
N LEU A 226 -4.56 -3.83 7.55
CA LEU A 226 -5.09 -4.90 6.72
C LEU A 226 -4.87 -4.59 5.24
N GLY A 227 -4.87 -5.62 4.41
CA GLY A 227 -4.91 -5.43 2.97
C GLY A 227 -6.18 -4.67 2.54
N PRO A 228 -6.10 -3.79 1.53
CA PRO A 228 -7.22 -2.92 1.14
C PRO A 228 -8.41 -3.69 0.56
N GLY A 229 -8.21 -4.94 0.18
CA GLY A 229 -9.26 -5.86 -0.29
C GLY A 229 -9.98 -6.63 0.82
N HIS A 230 -9.79 -6.27 2.09
CA HIS A 230 -10.50 -6.91 3.20
C HIS A 230 -12.01 -6.82 3.01
N PRO A 231 -12.77 -7.90 3.22
CA PRO A 231 -14.23 -7.92 3.01
C PRO A 231 -14.95 -6.95 3.94
N HIS A 232 -15.91 -6.21 3.42
CA HIS A 232 -16.66 -5.23 4.21
C HIS A 232 -17.49 -5.88 5.33
N GLU A 233 -18.02 -7.07 5.08
CA GLU A 233 -18.80 -7.86 6.04
C GLU A 233 -17.97 -8.35 7.24
N ALA A 234 -16.65 -8.35 7.11
CA ALA A 234 -15.71 -8.72 8.17
C ALA A 234 -15.18 -7.51 8.95
N ILE A 235 -15.58 -6.29 8.58
CA ILE A 235 -15.20 -5.08 9.30
C ILE A 235 -16.06 -4.92 10.54
N SER A 236 -15.41 -4.79 11.69
CA SER A 236 -16.09 -4.57 12.95
C SER A 236 -16.79 -3.20 12.99
N GLN A 237 -18.08 -3.17 13.37
CA GLN A 237 -18.86 -1.92 13.41
C GLN A 237 -18.45 -0.96 14.54
N ASP A 238 -17.73 -1.42 15.54
CA ASP A 238 -17.17 -0.61 16.62
C ASP A 238 -15.84 0.05 16.23
N ALA A 239 -15.24 -0.32 15.09
CA ALA A 239 -14.05 0.31 14.55
C ALA A 239 -14.37 1.55 13.69
N GLU A 240 -13.37 2.43 13.53
CA GLU A 240 -13.27 3.30 12.37
C GLU A 240 -12.49 2.56 11.29
N ALA A 241 -13.04 2.45 10.09
CA ALA A 241 -12.40 1.83 8.94
C ALA A 241 -11.85 2.90 7.97
N GLN A 242 -10.53 2.97 7.81
CA GLN A 242 -9.85 3.97 7.00
C GLN A 242 -9.09 3.32 5.85
N TRP A 243 -9.51 3.58 4.60
CA TRP A 243 -8.77 3.21 3.41
C TRP A 243 -7.79 4.30 3.02
N LEU A 244 -6.58 3.91 2.69
CA LEU A 244 -5.49 4.81 2.34
C LEU A 244 -5.02 4.57 0.90
N SER A 245 -4.95 5.65 0.13
CA SER A 245 -4.33 5.71 -1.18
C SER A 245 -3.13 6.66 -1.15
N ILE A 246 -2.03 6.26 -1.78
CA ILE A 246 -0.81 7.06 -1.89
C ILE A 246 -0.39 7.09 -3.36
N ASP A 247 -0.34 8.29 -3.95
CA ASP A 247 0.01 8.52 -5.36
C ASP A 247 -0.83 7.66 -6.32
N GLY A 248 -2.14 7.51 -6.02
CA GLY A 248 -3.10 6.72 -6.80
C GLY A 248 -3.06 5.21 -6.56
N ASP A 249 -2.12 4.71 -5.78
CA ASP A 249 -2.09 3.30 -5.33
C ASP A 249 -2.92 3.15 -4.05
N LEU A 250 -3.96 2.33 -4.07
CA LEU A 250 -4.67 1.93 -2.86
C LEU A 250 -3.79 0.95 -2.07
N VAL A 251 -3.31 1.38 -0.88
CA VAL A 251 -2.24 0.66 -0.16
C VAL A 251 -2.75 -0.22 0.97
N GLU A 252 -3.75 0.23 1.73
CA GLU A 252 -4.21 -0.50 2.92
C GLU A 252 -5.61 -0.10 3.38
N LEU A 253 -6.14 -0.88 4.32
CA LEU A 253 -7.22 -0.59 5.23
C LEU A 253 -6.64 -0.59 6.65
N ALA A 254 -6.87 0.49 7.42
CA ALA A 254 -6.60 0.53 8.85
C ALA A 254 -7.91 0.52 9.65
N LEU A 255 -7.98 -0.33 10.68
CA LEU A 255 -9.09 -0.33 11.66
C LEU A 255 -8.60 0.30 12.95
N TRP A 256 -9.37 1.25 13.49
CA TRP A 256 -9.03 2.00 14.70
C TRP A 256 -10.04 1.77 15.81
N PHE A 257 -9.55 1.57 17.04
CA PHE A 257 -10.35 1.28 18.22
C PHE A 257 -9.95 2.16 19.41
N GLY A 258 -10.86 2.34 20.37
CA GLY A 258 -10.61 3.13 21.57
C GLY A 258 -10.33 4.61 21.25
N GLU A 259 -9.42 5.22 21.99
CA GLU A 259 -9.10 6.65 21.91
C GLU A 259 -8.43 7.06 20.59
N VAL A 260 -7.86 6.13 19.84
CA VAL A 260 -7.30 6.41 18.50
C VAL A 260 -8.36 6.37 17.39
N LYS A 261 -9.56 5.88 17.67
CA LYS A 261 -10.73 6.04 16.82
C LYS A 261 -11.27 7.47 16.93
N ARG A 262 -11.58 8.10 15.79
CA ARG A 262 -12.19 9.44 15.79
C ARG A 262 -13.67 9.39 16.18
N PRO A 263 -14.12 10.31 17.00
CA PRO A 263 -15.54 10.44 17.32
C PRO A 263 -16.37 10.68 16.05
N LYS A 264 -17.49 9.96 15.91
CA LYS A 264 -18.41 10.11 14.77
C LYS A 264 -17.77 9.83 13.40
N VAL A 265 -16.79 8.95 13.32
CA VAL A 265 -16.25 8.45 12.06
C VAL A 265 -16.38 6.93 12.07
N ALA A 266 -17.18 6.40 11.15
CA ALA A 266 -17.28 4.98 10.88
C ALA A 266 -16.38 4.58 9.72
N ARG A 267 -16.33 5.38 8.65
CA ARG A 267 -15.48 5.17 7.47
C ARG A 267 -14.75 6.43 7.05
N ALA A 268 -13.55 6.22 6.51
CA ALA A 268 -12.73 7.27 5.94
C ALA A 268 -12.04 6.79 4.67
N ALA A 269 -11.90 7.69 3.69
CA ALA A 269 -10.99 7.54 2.56
C ALA A 269 -9.95 8.64 2.64
N THR A 270 -8.69 8.25 2.80
CA THR A 270 -7.56 9.17 2.84
C THR A 270 -6.75 9.04 1.56
N VAL A 271 -6.52 10.14 0.87
CA VAL A 271 -5.69 10.22 -0.34
C VAL A 271 -4.49 11.10 -0.06
N VAL A 272 -3.30 10.56 -0.25
CA VAL A 272 -2.04 11.29 -0.14
C VAL A 272 -1.41 11.38 -1.52
N ASN A 273 -1.08 12.58 -1.95
CA ASN A 273 -0.44 12.86 -3.22
C ASN A 273 0.47 14.10 -3.12
N SER A 274 0.98 14.60 -4.24
CA SER A 274 1.87 15.76 -4.29
C SER A 274 1.26 17.06 -3.75
N THR A 275 -0.07 17.16 -3.65
CA THR A 275 -0.78 18.33 -3.10
C THR A 275 -1.04 18.22 -1.61
N GLY A 276 -0.74 17.06 -1.01
CA GLY A 276 -0.87 16.82 0.44
C GLY A 276 -1.77 15.64 0.79
N ARG A 277 -2.31 15.70 2.02
CA ARG A 277 -3.26 14.72 2.54
C ARG A 277 -4.69 15.27 2.43
N HIS A 278 -5.55 14.51 1.81
CA HIS A 278 -6.98 14.81 1.61
C HIS A 278 -7.81 13.66 2.17
N GLU A 279 -9.00 13.98 2.67
CA GLU A 279 -9.83 12.97 3.31
C GLU A 279 -11.31 13.27 3.15
N ILE A 280 -12.10 12.20 3.00
CA ILE A 280 -13.55 12.20 3.13
C ILE A 280 -13.95 11.18 4.19
N VAL A 281 -14.91 11.52 5.04
CA VAL A 281 -15.36 10.69 6.16
C VAL A 281 -16.87 10.57 6.19
N SER A 282 -17.36 9.49 6.81
CA SER A 282 -18.77 9.29 7.13
C SER A 282 -18.90 8.74 8.54
N ASP A 283 -19.97 9.12 9.23
CA ASP A 283 -20.35 8.57 10.55
C ASP A 283 -21.18 7.28 10.42
N ALA A 284 -21.58 6.91 9.20
CA ALA A 284 -22.34 5.71 8.90
C ALA A 284 -21.50 4.67 8.14
N PHE A 285 -21.83 3.38 8.32
CA PHE A 285 -21.26 2.28 7.53
C PHE A 285 -21.88 2.20 6.13
N GLU A 286 -23.08 2.71 5.94
CA GLU A 286 -23.75 2.82 4.65
C GLU A 286 -24.04 4.28 4.36
N SER A 287 -23.61 4.76 3.20
CA SER A 287 -23.87 6.13 2.76
C SER A 287 -25.29 6.25 2.23
N GLU A 288 -25.94 7.38 2.50
CA GLU A 288 -27.17 7.74 1.79
C GLU A 288 -26.91 7.75 0.27
N PRO A 289 -27.85 7.25 -0.54
CA PRO A 289 -27.69 7.23 -2.00
C PRO A 289 -27.43 8.62 -2.57
N ALA A 290 -26.56 8.71 -3.57
CA ALA A 290 -26.39 9.93 -4.35
C ALA A 290 -27.35 9.93 -5.54
N GLU A 291 -27.61 11.14 -6.06
CA GLU A 291 -28.37 11.31 -7.28
C GLU A 291 -27.69 10.63 -8.48
N VAL A 292 -28.48 9.95 -9.31
CA VAL A 292 -28.03 9.35 -10.56
C VAL A 292 -28.52 10.23 -11.71
N GLY A 293 -27.61 10.68 -12.55
CA GLY A 293 -27.89 11.54 -13.71
C GLY A 293 -27.31 10.98 -15.01
N SER A 294 -27.49 11.75 -16.08
CA SER A 294 -26.85 11.47 -17.37
C SER A 294 -25.36 11.84 -17.34
N ILE A 295 -24.61 11.35 -18.32
CA ILE A 295 -23.27 11.84 -18.59
C ILE A 295 -23.37 13.30 -19.05
N LYS A 296 -22.53 14.15 -18.44
CA LYS A 296 -22.48 15.59 -18.68
C LYS A 296 -21.13 15.98 -19.30
N ASN A 297 -20.80 17.28 -19.31
CA ASN A 297 -19.58 17.80 -19.92
C ASN A 297 -18.28 17.24 -19.32
N PHE A 298 -18.31 16.86 -18.05
CA PHE A 298 -17.16 16.31 -17.33
C PHE A 298 -17.52 14.99 -16.67
N ILE A 299 -16.56 14.07 -16.68
CA ILE A 299 -16.64 12.79 -15.96
C ILE A 299 -15.44 12.65 -15.04
N TYR A 300 -15.67 12.09 -13.86
CA TYR A 300 -14.64 11.96 -12.82
C TYR A 300 -14.52 10.51 -12.38
N GLU A 301 -13.28 10.07 -12.23
CA GLU A 301 -12.92 8.78 -11.66
C GLU A 301 -12.49 9.00 -10.20
N PRO A 302 -13.32 8.67 -9.20
CA PRO A 302 -12.94 8.75 -7.81
C PRO A 302 -11.73 7.88 -7.51
N ASP A 303 -10.88 8.34 -6.58
CA ASP A 303 -9.74 7.55 -6.09
C ASP A 303 -10.20 6.20 -5.53
N ASN A 304 -9.35 5.19 -5.63
CA ASN A 304 -9.67 3.85 -5.20
C ASN A 304 -9.94 3.75 -3.69
N ALA A 305 -9.39 4.65 -2.85
CA ALA A 305 -9.74 4.71 -1.43
C ALA A 305 -11.21 5.14 -1.24
N VAL A 306 -11.69 6.12 -2.03
CA VAL A 306 -13.10 6.55 -2.02
C VAL A 306 -14.04 5.45 -2.51
N VAL A 307 -13.63 4.76 -3.58
CA VAL A 307 -14.40 3.64 -4.13
C VAL A 307 -14.51 2.52 -3.11
N ARG A 308 -13.36 2.14 -2.52
CA ARG A 308 -13.29 0.98 -1.63
C ARG A 308 -13.89 1.25 -0.26
N SER A 309 -13.89 2.48 0.22
CA SER A 309 -14.58 2.86 1.46
C SER A 309 -16.09 2.99 1.31
N HIS A 310 -16.64 2.87 0.09
CA HIS A 310 -18.04 3.12 -0.26
C HIS A 310 -18.49 4.57 0.01
N LEU A 311 -17.55 5.54 -0.09
CA LEU A 311 -17.84 6.97 0.13
C LEU A 311 -18.07 7.77 -1.17
N ILE A 312 -18.38 7.09 -2.28
CA ILE A 312 -18.61 7.74 -3.58
C ILE A 312 -19.82 8.68 -3.52
N ALA A 313 -20.90 8.25 -2.86
CA ALA A 313 -22.10 9.04 -2.69
C ALA A 313 -21.85 10.30 -1.84
N ASP A 314 -21.03 10.17 -0.81
CA ASP A 314 -20.61 11.29 0.03
C ASP A 314 -19.75 12.29 -0.75
N LEU A 315 -18.80 11.80 -1.55
CA LEU A 315 -18.01 12.62 -2.45
C LEU A 315 -18.89 13.33 -3.47
N ALA A 316 -19.84 12.62 -4.10
CA ALA A 316 -20.77 13.20 -5.08
C ALA A 316 -21.53 14.40 -4.51
N ARG A 317 -22.09 14.25 -3.29
CA ARG A 317 -22.78 15.34 -2.58
C ARG A 317 -21.84 16.49 -2.24
N GLN A 318 -20.64 16.18 -1.74
CA GLN A 318 -19.66 17.21 -1.35
C GLN A 318 -19.24 18.08 -2.53
N VAL A 319 -19.08 17.49 -3.73
CA VAL A 319 -18.63 18.22 -4.92
C VAL A 319 -19.78 18.62 -5.86
N ASN A 320 -21.03 18.40 -5.48
CA ASN A 320 -22.22 18.68 -6.27
C ASN A 320 -22.22 18.03 -7.65
N ALA A 321 -21.84 16.74 -7.69
CA ALA A 321 -21.84 15.91 -8.90
C ALA A 321 -22.88 14.79 -8.79
N THR A 322 -23.25 14.17 -9.90
CA THR A 322 -24.16 13.03 -9.95
C THR A 322 -23.40 11.75 -10.30
N LEU A 323 -23.89 10.60 -9.84
CA LEU A 323 -23.45 9.30 -10.34
C LEU A 323 -23.99 9.10 -11.77
N ILE A 324 -23.23 8.47 -12.65
CA ILE A 324 -23.73 8.07 -13.98
C ILE A 324 -24.58 6.79 -13.93
N SER A 325 -24.39 5.97 -12.88
CA SER A 325 -25.16 4.75 -12.62
C SER A 325 -24.96 4.35 -11.15
N LYS A 326 -25.94 3.68 -10.55
CA LYS A 326 -25.87 3.23 -9.14
C LYS A 326 -24.67 2.33 -8.83
N GLU A 327 -24.24 1.51 -9.80
CA GLU A 327 -23.22 0.48 -9.62
C GLU A 327 -21.85 0.89 -10.21
N ILE A 328 -21.77 2.08 -10.82
CA ILE A 328 -20.58 2.52 -11.52
C ILE A 328 -19.95 3.71 -10.80
N ALA A 329 -18.72 3.53 -10.35
CA ALA A 329 -17.96 4.54 -9.64
C ALA A 329 -17.39 5.61 -10.59
N TYR A 330 -18.28 6.31 -11.29
CA TYR A 330 -18.00 7.53 -12.03
C TYR A 330 -18.98 8.61 -11.62
N LEU A 331 -18.46 9.84 -11.45
CA LEU A 331 -19.26 11.03 -11.22
C LEU A 331 -19.30 11.89 -12.49
N SER A 332 -20.33 12.71 -12.64
CA SER A 332 -20.45 13.63 -13.77
C SER A 332 -21.00 14.99 -13.34
N SER A 333 -20.53 16.05 -13.98
CA SER A 333 -21.00 17.43 -13.77
C SER A 333 -20.98 18.25 -15.06
N ASP A 334 -21.75 19.33 -15.06
CA ASP A 334 -21.74 20.32 -16.16
C ASP A 334 -20.57 21.27 -16.07
N SER A 335 -20.04 21.51 -14.89
CA SER A 335 -18.90 22.37 -14.61
C SER A 335 -17.68 21.57 -14.22
N GLU A 336 -16.50 22.08 -14.52
CA GLU A 336 -15.23 21.51 -14.07
C GLU A 336 -15.14 21.55 -12.56
N ILE A 337 -14.71 20.44 -11.96
CA ILE A 337 -14.49 20.29 -10.52
C ILE A 337 -13.03 19.92 -10.29
N ASP A 338 -12.33 20.75 -9.54
CA ASP A 338 -10.98 20.43 -9.05
C ASP A 338 -11.09 19.75 -7.67
N SER A 339 -10.67 18.50 -7.60
CA SER A 339 -10.65 17.74 -6.35
C SER A 339 -9.55 16.69 -6.36
N PRO A 340 -8.70 16.68 -5.33
CA PRO A 340 -7.64 15.68 -5.20
C PRO A 340 -8.14 14.26 -4.91
N MET A 341 -9.45 14.11 -4.65
CA MET A 341 -10.10 12.83 -4.37
C MET A 341 -10.55 12.09 -5.63
N MET A 342 -10.36 12.68 -6.81
CA MET A 342 -10.79 12.11 -8.08
C MET A 342 -9.97 12.65 -9.26
N ARG A 343 -9.91 11.89 -10.36
CA ARG A 343 -9.30 12.34 -11.62
C ARG A 343 -10.39 12.79 -12.58
N GLY A 344 -10.26 14.00 -13.11
CA GLY A 344 -11.23 14.61 -14.02
C GLY A 344 -10.89 14.39 -15.48
N PHE A 345 -11.96 14.34 -16.31
CA PHE A 345 -11.88 14.28 -17.76
C PHE A 345 -12.99 15.13 -18.37
N ARG A 346 -12.66 15.91 -19.40
CA ARG A 346 -13.63 16.60 -20.22
C ARG A 346 -14.18 15.62 -21.28
N VAL A 347 -15.47 15.46 -21.37
CA VAL A 347 -16.13 14.62 -22.38
C VAL A 347 -16.13 15.36 -23.72
N ILE A 348 -15.47 14.78 -24.71
CA ILE A 348 -15.42 15.32 -26.09
C ILE A 348 -16.63 14.80 -26.87
N ASP A 349 -16.92 13.50 -26.72
CA ASP A 349 -18.02 12.86 -27.44
C ASP A 349 -18.48 11.59 -26.71
N GLU A 350 -19.72 11.22 -26.88
CA GLU A 350 -20.36 10.03 -26.32
C GLU A 350 -21.05 9.22 -27.42
N MET A 351 -20.86 7.89 -27.38
CA MET A 351 -21.53 6.98 -28.31
C MET A 351 -21.88 5.64 -27.64
N ALA A 352 -22.84 4.92 -28.21
CA ALA A 352 -23.02 3.52 -27.87
C ALA A 352 -21.76 2.72 -28.20
N PHE A 353 -21.36 1.81 -27.30
CA PHE A 353 -20.15 1.02 -27.52
C PHE A 353 -20.36 -0.04 -28.60
N ASP A 354 -19.81 0.20 -29.78
CA ASP A 354 -19.68 -0.74 -30.89
C ASP A 354 -18.24 -0.70 -31.41
N ARG A 355 -17.57 -1.84 -31.45
CA ARG A 355 -16.13 -1.92 -31.78
C ARG A 355 -15.83 -1.42 -33.22
N LYS A 356 -16.70 -1.70 -34.18
CA LYS A 356 -16.48 -1.28 -35.57
C LYS A 356 -16.70 0.22 -35.76
N LYS A 357 -17.79 0.75 -35.19
CA LYS A 357 -18.09 2.19 -35.22
C LYS A 357 -17.01 2.98 -34.48
N LEU A 358 -16.61 2.51 -33.29
CA LEU A 358 -15.54 3.14 -32.50
C LEU A 358 -14.21 3.20 -33.28
N LYS A 359 -13.84 2.11 -33.96
CA LYS A 359 -12.62 2.06 -34.77
C LYS A 359 -12.64 3.09 -35.90
N ALA A 360 -13.72 3.18 -36.64
CA ALA A 360 -13.87 4.17 -37.71
C ALA A 360 -13.82 5.61 -37.15
N TYR A 361 -14.58 5.86 -36.10
CA TYR A 361 -14.66 7.14 -35.41
C TYR A 361 -13.29 7.67 -34.92
N LEU A 362 -12.49 6.81 -34.29
CA LEU A 362 -11.15 7.17 -33.78
C LEU A 362 -10.15 7.42 -34.91
N ARG A 363 -10.25 6.66 -36.02
CA ARG A 363 -9.40 6.87 -37.21
C ARG A 363 -9.71 8.18 -37.91
N ASP A 364 -10.98 8.52 -38.07
CA ASP A 364 -11.40 9.76 -38.71
C ASP A 364 -10.88 11.01 -37.95
N ARG A 365 -10.61 10.85 -36.66
CA ARG A 365 -10.04 11.90 -35.78
C ARG A 365 -8.51 11.83 -35.65
N ASN A 366 -7.84 11.03 -36.44
CA ASN A 366 -6.38 10.88 -36.42
C ASN A 366 -5.82 10.46 -35.05
N ILE A 367 -6.59 9.65 -34.26
CA ILE A 367 -6.17 9.16 -32.94
C ILE A 367 -5.24 7.96 -33.13
N GLY A 368 -4.05 8.00 -32.51
CA GLY A 368 -3.02 6.95 -32.57
C GLY A 368 -2.69 6.36 -31.20
N THR A 369 -2.57 7.20 -30.18
CA THR A 369 -2.30 6.77 -28.82
C THR A 369 -3.59 6.84 -28.00
N LEU A 370 -3.96 5.71 -27.33
CA LEU A 370 -5.21 5.63 -26.60
C LEU A 370 -4.98 5.06 -25.19
N GLU A 371 -5.25 5.88 -24.17
CA GLU A 371 -5.46 5.40 -22.82
C GLU A 371 -6.88 4.81 -22.74
N ILE A 372 -7.04 3.57 -22.30
CA ILE A 372 -8.35 2.94 -22.21
C ILE A 372 -8.67 2.68 -20.73
N LYS A 373 -9.69 3.35 -20.22
CA LYS A 373 -10.28 3.14 -18.90
C LYS A 373 -11.60 2.36 -19.05
N LYS A 374 -11.90 1.50 -18.09
CA LYS A 374 -13.14 0.71 -18.12
C LYS A 374 -13.76 0.54 -16.74
N ARG A 375 -15.08 0.65 -16.65
CA ARG A 375 -15.89 0.23 -15.50
C ARG A 375 -17.24 -0.28 -15.95
N GLY A 376 -17.63 -1.48 -15.48
CA GLY A 376 -18.93 -2.08 -15.81
C GLY A 376 -19.07 -2.62 -17.24
N VAL A 377 -17.94 -2.82 -17.94
CA VAL A 377 -17.92 -3.45 -19.27
C VAL A 377 -16.87 -4.57 -19.31
N ASP A 378 -17.21 -5.65 -20.00
CA ASP A 378 -16.29 -6.79 -20.18
C ASP A 378 -15.42 -6.59 -21.43
N VAL A 379 -14.35 -5.82 -21.25
CA VAL A 379 -13.37 -5.52 -22.30
C VAL A 379 -11.97 -5.62 -21.70
N VAL A 380 -11.05 -6.27 -22.40
CA VAL A 380 -9.62 -6.27 -22.07
C VAL A 380 -8.95 -5.12 -22.84
N PRO A 381 -8.45 -4.05 -22.16
CA PRO A 381 -7.91 -2.86 -22.81
C PRO A 381 -6.80 -3.16 -23.83
N GLU A 382 -5.88 -4.08 -23.50
CA GLU A 382 -4.76 -4.45 -24.37
C GLU A 382 -5.24 -5.15 -25.67
N GLN A 383 -6.28 -5.99 -25.57
CA GLN A 383 -6.88 -6.65 -26.73
C GLN A 383 -7.61 -5.65 -27.60
N LEU A 384 -8.44 -4.78 -26.98
CA LEU A 384 -9.15 -3.73 -27.70
C LEU A 384 -8.17 -2.80 -28.43
N ARG A 385 -7.07 -2.40 -27.80
CA ARG A 385 -6.03 -1.56 -28.41
C ARG A 385 -5.43 -2.23 -29.64
N LYS A 386 -5.17 -3.55 -29.61
CA LYS A 386 -4.69 -4.31 -30.77
C LYS A 386 -5.74 -4.38 -31.87
N GLU A 387 -7.01 -4.62 -31.56
CA GLU A 387 -8.13 -4.68 -32.52
C GLU A 387 -8.36 -3.34 -33.22
N LEU A 388 -8.29 -2.25 -32.48
CA LEU A 388 -8.43 -0.89 -33.02
C LEU A 388 -7.31 -0.58 -34.00
N ASN A 389 -6.06 -1.00 -33.73
CA ASN A 389 -4.88 -0.82 -34.58
C ASN A 389 -4.79 0.61 -35.13
N LEU A 390 -4.79 1.57 -34.23
CA LEU A 390 -4.74 3.01 -34.54
C LEU A 390 -3.32 3.42 -34.95
N LYS A 391 -3.22 4.38 -35.89
CA LYS A 391 -1.95 4.86 -36.45
C LYS A 391 -1.90 6.39 -36.53
N GLY A 392 -2.84 7.10 -35.89
CA GLY A 392 -2.89 8.54 -35.86
C GLY A 392 -1.79 9.17 -35.00
N GLU A 393 -1.77 10.47 -34.94
CA GLU A 393 -0.77 11.26 -34.19
C GLU A 393 -1.31 11.81 -32.89
N ILE A 394 -2.65 11.81 -32.71
CA ILE A 394 -3.31 12.42 -31.55
C ILE A 394 -3.43 11.38 -30.42
N ALA A 395 -3.12 11.81 -29.19
CA ALA A 395 -3.38 11.04 -27.99
C ALA A 395 -4.75 11.38 -27.41
N ALA A 396 -5.49 10.38 -26.91
CA ALA A 396 -6.78 10.57 -26.28
C ALA A 396 -7.05 9.54 -25.19
N THR A 397 -8.03 9.81 -24.33
CA THR A 397 -8.57 8.86 -23.35
C THR A 397 -9.91 8.33 -23.83
N LEU A 398 -10.05 7.01 -23.84
CA LEU A 398 -11.31 6.32 -24.07
C LEU A 398 -11.82 5.76 -22.76
N ILE A 399 -12.99 6.20 -22.33
CA ILE A 399 -13.67 5.67 -21.14
C ILE A 399 -14.80 4.78 -21.60
N LEU A 400 -14.70 3.49 -21.30
CA LEU A 400 -15.74 2.50 -21.54
C LEU A 400 -16.51 2.26 -20.24
N THR A 401 -17.80 2.51 -20.28
CA THR A 401 -18.65 2.42 -19.09
C THR A 401 -20.05 1.89 -19.41
N ARG A 402 -20.88 1.78 -18.38
CA ARG A 402 -22.27 1.40 -18.49
C ARG A 402 -23.14 2.45 -17.79
N VAL A 403 -24.21 2.86 -18.46
CA VAL A 403 -25.26 3.73 -17.91
C VAL A 403 -26.57 2.94 -17.95
N GLY A 404 -27.06 2.53 -16.78
CA GLY A 404 -28.07 1.49 -16.73
C GLY A 404 -27.56 0.19 -17.37
N ASP A 405 -28.25 -0.32 -18.39
CA ASP A 405 -27.83 -1.50 -19.16
C ASP A 405 -27.07 -1.15 -20.45
N ASP A 406 -26.97 0.13 -20.79
CA ASP A 406 -26.35 0.59 -22.02
C ASP A 406 -24.83 0.72 -21.87
N HIS A 407 -24.09 0.02 -22.71
CA HIS A 407 -22.65 0.21 -22.81
C HIS A 407 -22.32 1.47 -23.61
N ARG A 408 -21.50 2.36 -23.02
CA ARG A 408 -21.11 3.65 -23.59
C ARG A 408 -19.60 3.71 -23.78
N ALA A 409 -19.21 4.41 -24.82
CA ALA A 409 -17.83 4.78 -25.09
C ALA A 409 -17.72 6.31 -25.13
N LEU A 410 -16.89 6.87 -24.27
CA LEU A 410 -16.65 8.30 -24.17
C LEU A 410 -15.25 8.58 -24.69
N LEU A 411 -15.14 9.47 -25.67
CA LEU A 411 -13.86 10.10 -25.99
C LEU A 411 -13.67 11.27 -25.03
N ALA A 412 -12.56 11.33 -24.33
CA ALA A 412 -12.32 12.31 -23.29
C ALA A 412 -10.87 12.83 -23.31
N GLU A 413 -10.68 13.99 -22.72
CA GLU A 413 -9.40 14.66 -22.50
C GLU A 413 -9.19 14.76 -20.98
N ALA A 414 -7.99 14.42 -20.49
CA ALA A 414 -7.63 14.56 -19.08
C ALA A 414 -7.53 16.04 -18.71
N LEU A 415 -8.05 16.41 -17.53
CA LEU A 415 -7.93 17.74 -16.95
C LEU A 415 -6.57 17.96 -16.28
#